data_8062b5a5cdf62ba040885a5cd0297d3b
#
_entry.id   8062b5a5cdf62ba040885a5cd0297d3b
#
_cell.length_a   1.000
_cell.length_b   1.000
_cell.length_c   1.000
_cell.angle_alpha   90.00
_cell.angle_beta   90.00
_cell.angle_gamma   90.00
#
_symmetry.space_group_name_H-M   'P 1'
#
loop_
_entity.id
_entity.type
_entity.pdbx_description
1 polymer ?
#
loop_
_entity_poly.entity_id
_entity_poly.type
_entity_poly.pdbx_seq_one_letter_code
_entity_poly.pdbx_strand_id
1 'polypeptide(L)'
;KKMKLRIIDLHTPTRNMNENFPDKVHPNVNGAVVLATEVYKVLTGRNIAHEIQSFPGFKSEWNGFDRYDYEYNGRQTIVVEPHIPLPGKPWIWRPAFFGAFASADEMLLERGFHVVYYDLTHDYGAPEAVNLGTKFYESMLHYYKLSPKVTLEGLSRGGFMVLNWAIHNVDKVACIYVDAPVCDLFSWPGEARKDMWRDVLNKWNLAEQEMVYFKGNPIDNLLPLAKAKLPIILVCGDSDKTVPYMENGKILYDRYTSMGGPIELILKENCDHHPHSLEDPTVIVDYILKNQP
;
A
#
# COMPACT_ATOMS: atom_id res chain seq x y z
N LYS A 1 6.13 20.69 -48.11
CA LYS A 1 6.83 19.73 -47.22
C LYS A 1 6.06 18.41 -47.22
N LYS A 2 6.61 17.32 -47.78
CA LYS A 2 6.00 15.98 -47.66
C LYS A 2 6.03 15.59 -46.16
N MET A 3 4.83 15.42 -45.54
CA MET A 3 4.72 14.84 -44.20
C MET A 3 5.24 13.39 -44.24
N LYS A 4 6.25 13.06 -43.46
CA LYS A 4 6.64 11.66 -43.22
C LYS A 4 5.66 11.11 -42.16
N LEU A 5 4.64 10.39 -42.61
CA LEU A 5 3.74 9.66 -41.74
C LEU A 5 4.50 8.44 -41.18
N ARG A 6 4.35 8.21 -39.86
CA ARG A 6 4.82 6.96 -39.23
C ARG A 6 3.72 5.92 -39.36
N ILE A 7 4.06 4.74 -39.83
CA ILE A 7 3.15 3.60 -39.88
C ILE A 7 3.37 2.78 -38.63
N ILE A 8 2.29 2.44 -37.92
CA ILE A 8 2.29 1.55 -36.77
C ILE A 8 1.67 0.23 -37.23
N ASP A 9 2.50 -0.83 -37.28
CA ASP A 9 2.04 -2.18 -37.58
C ASP A 9 1.47 -2.82 -36.32
N LEU A 10 0.15 -2.92 -36.21
CA LEU A 10 -0.55 -3.56 -35.12
C LEU A 10 -0.92 -5.01 -35.44
N HIS A 11 -0.86 -5.42 -36.71
CA HIS A 11 -1.27 -6.76 -37.15
C HIS A 11 -0.17 -7.82 -36.82
N THR A 12 1.08 -7.53 -37.15
CA THR A 12 2.17 -8.51 -36.97
C THR A 12 2.31 -8.98 -35.50
N PRO A 13 2.32 -8.12 -34.48
CA PRO A 13 2.43 -8.54 -33.09
C PRO A 13 1.22 -9.29 -32.57
N THR A 14 0.02 -9.11 -33.16
CA THR A 14 -1.24 -9.68 -32.65
C THR A 14 -1.74 -10.89 -33.42
N ARG A 15 -1.19 -11.19 -34.62
CA ARG A 15 -1.74 -12.19 -35.57
C ARG A 15 -1.88 -13.63 -35.03
N ASN A 16 -1.11 -14.00 -33.99
CA ASN A 16 -1.12 -15.33 -33.38
C ASN A 16 -1.75 -15.33 -31.97
N MET A 17 -2.40 -14.25 -31.55
CA MET A 17 -2.97 -14.06 -30.22
C MET A 17 -4.50 -14.18 -30.24
N ASN A 18 -5.02 -15.29 -30.78
CA ASN A 18 -6.47 -15.49 -30.91
C ASN A 18 -7.24 -15.40 -29.60
N GLU A 19 -6.63 -15.80 -28.49
CA GLU A 19 -7.18 -15.69 -27.13
C GLU A 19 -7.39 -14.25 -26.69
N ASN A 20 -6.59 -13.32 -27.24
CA ASN A 20 -6.68 -11.89 -26.93
C ASN A 20 -7.70 -11.13 -27.81
N PHE A 21 -8.33 -11.85 -28.78
CA PHE A 21 -9.36 -11.35 -29.68
C PHE A 21 -10.52 -12.37 -29.76
N PRO A 22 -11.32 -12.50 -28.69
CA PRO A 22 -12.30 -13.60 -28.57
C PRO A 22 -13.34 -13.64 -29.69
N ASP A 23 -13.69 -12.51 -30.28
CA ASP A 23 -14.59 -12.38 -31.43
C ASP A 23 -13.84 -12.14 -32.75
N LYS A 24 -12.52 -12.26 -32.77
CA LYS A 24 -11.60 -12.02 -33.88
C LYS A 24 -11.52 -10.56 -34.36
N VAL A 25 -12.15 -9.66 -33.68
CA VAL A 25 -12.20 -8.22 -34.05
C VAL A 25 -11.81 -7.33 -32.89
N HIS A 26 -12.46 -7.52 -31.74
CA HIS A 26 -12.25 -6.68 -30.58
C HIS A 26 -11.23 -7.30 -29.61
N PRO A 27 -10.20 -6.54 -29.21
CA PRO A 27 -9.25 -7.02 -28.21
C PRO A 27 -9.93 -7.12 -26.82
N ASN A 28 -9.60 -8.16 -26.08
CA ASN A 28 -9.77 -8.14 -24.65
C ASN A 28 -8.69 -7.23 -24.01
N VAL A 29 -8.65 -7.13 -22.67
CA VAL A 29 -7.69 -6.27 -21.97
C VAL A 29 -6.25 -6.59 -22.39
N ASN A 30 -5.86 -7.86 -22.50
CA ASN A 30 -4.52 -8.27 -22.90
C ASN A 30 -4.19 -7.86 -24.34
N GLY A 31 -5.14 -8.05 -25.26
CA GLY A 31 -4.99 -7.59 -26.64
C GLY A 31 -4.83 -6.07 -26.75
N ALA A 32 -5.60 -5.31 -25.95
CA ALA A 32 -5.48 -3.86 -25.90
C ALA A 32 -4.11 -3.41 -25.37
N VAL A 33 -3.55 -4.10 -24.36
CA VAL A 33 -2.20 -3.84 -23.85
C VAL A 33 -1.14 -4.06 -24.92
N VAL A 34 -1.22 -5.16 -25.69
CA VAL A 34 -0.28 -5.44 -26.79
C VAL A 34 -0.35 -4.33 -27.84
N LEU A 35 -1.54 -3.91 -28.24
CA LEU A 35 -1.72 -2.82 -29.21
C LEU A 35 -1.14 -1.49 -28.68
N ALA A 36 -1.44 -1.14 -27.43
CA ALA A 36 -0.92 0.07 -26.79
C ALA A 36 0.62 0.06 -26.69
N THR A 37 1.21 -1.09 -26.36
CA THR A 37 2.66 -1.29 -26.29
C THR A 37 3.34 -1.03 -27.65
N GLU A 38 2.80 -1.55 -28.74
CA GLU A 38 3.34 -1.30 -30.07
C GLU A 38 3.20 0.15 -30.51
N VAL A 39 2.07 0.80 -30.20
CA VAL A 39 1.91 2.24 -30.43
C VAL A 39 2.96 3.04 -29.67
N TYR A 40 3.13 2.76 -28.37
CA TYR A 40 4.12 3.44 -27.54
C TYR A 40 5.55 3.27 -28.09
N LYS A 41 5.91 2.03 -28.46
CA LYS A 41 7.22 1.70 -29.03
C LYS A 41 7.51 2.52 -30.29
N VAL A 42 6.55 2.62 -31.20
CA VAL A 42 6.74 3.39 -32.45
C VAL A 42 6.81 4.89 -32.19
N LEU A 43 6.03 5.40 -31.22
CA LEU A 43 6.02 6.83 -30.90
C LEU A 43 7.27 7.28 -30.15
N THR A 44 7.76 6.47 -29.20
CA THR A 44 8.85 6.84 -28.28
C THR A 44 10.21 6.24 -28.66
N GLY A 45 10.24 5.19 -29.48
CA GLY A 45 11.43 4.39 -29.78
C GLY A 45 11.84 3.45 -28.63
N ARG A 46 11.04 3.35 -27.57
CA ARG A 46 11.29 2.49 -26.41
C ARG A 46 10.48 1.21 -26.49
N ASN A 47 11.08 0.08 -26.14
CA ASN A 47 10.39 -1.22 -26.08
C ASN A 47 10.11 -1.58 -24.61
N ILE A 48 8.88 -1.35 -24.17
CA ILE A 48 8.46 -1.64 -22.79
C ILE A 48 8.60 -3.14 -22.47
N ALA A 49 8.35 -4.02 -23.44
CA ALA A 49 8.38 -5.48 -23.23
C ALA A 49 9.73 -6.03 -22.74
N HIS A 50 10.83 -5.33 -22.92
CA HIS A 50 12.16 -5.71 -22.42
C HIS A 50 12.52 -5.09 -21.07
N GLU A 51 11.73 -4.15 -20.56
CA GLU A 51 12.03 -3.43 -19.31
C GLU A 51 11.20 -3.92 -18.11
N ILE A 52 10.19 -4.77 -18.34
CA ILE A 52 9.30 -5.25 -17.28
C ILE A 52 9.76 -6.66 -16.88
N GLN A 53 10.48 -6.73 -15.76
CA GLN A 53 10.67 -8.00 -15.08
C GLN A 53 9.34 -8.42 -14.45
N SER A 54 8.84 -9.63 -14.78
CA SER A 54 7.65 -10.19 -14.12
C SER A 54 7.95 -10.42 -12.65
N PHE A 55 6.93 -10.28 -11.79
CA PHE A 55 7.10 -10.66 -10.39
C PHE A 55 7.41 -12.15 -10.26
N PRO A 56 8.23 -12.55 -9.29
CA PRO A 56 8.61 -13.95 -9.09
C PRO A 56 7.48 -14.74 -8.43
N GLY A 57 7.69 -16.05 -8.31
CA GLY A 57 6.85 -16.95 -7.52
C GLY A 57 5.69 -17.55 -8.27
N PHE A 58 4.70 -17.97 -7.50
CA PHE A 58 3.52 -18.65 -8.03
C PHE A 58 2.50 -17.63 -8.52
N LYS A 59 2.18 -17.71 -9.82
CA LYS A 59 1.14 -16.88 -10.43
C LYS A 59 -0.24 -17.51 -10.22
N SER A 60 -1.17 -16.73 -9.75
CA SER A 60 -2.59 -17.08 -9.57
C SER A 60 -3.47 -15.88 -9.93
N GLU A 61 -4.74 -15.91 -9.56
CA GLU A 61 -5.69 -14.81 -9.73
C GLU A 61 -6.26 -14.38 -8.36
N TRP A 62 -6.49 -13.08 -8.20
CA TRP A 62 -7.20 -12.51 -7.07
C TRP A 62 -8.20 -11.46 -7.57
N ASN A 63 -9.50 -11.75 -7.42
CA ASN A 63 -10.60 -10.89 -7.88
C ASN A 63 -10.47 -10.44 -9.34
N GLY A 64 -10.03 -11.37 -10.23
CA GLY A 64 -9.85 -11.10 -11.64
C GLY A 64 -8.48 -10.52 -12.04
N PHE A 65 -7.62 -10.19 -11.10
CA PHE A 65 -6.29 -9.62 -11.34
C PHE A 65 -5.18 -10.65 -11.19
N ASP A 66 -4.09 -10.48 -11.92
CA ASP A 66 -2.89 -11.32 -11.81
C ASP A 66 -2.25 -11.13 -10.43
N ARG A 67 -2.09 -12.24 -9.70
CA ARG A 67 -1.48 -12.31 -8.38
C ARG A 67 -0.22 -13.16 -8.41
N TYR A 68 0.83 -12.70 -7.72
CA TYR A 68 2.11 -13.38 -7.55
C TYR A 68 2.41 -13.57 -6.08
N ASP A 69 2.60 -14.83 -5.67
CA ASP A 69 2.96 -15.22 -4.30
C ASP A 69 4.39 -15.72 -4.26
N TYR A 70 5.21 -15.13 -3.40
CA TYR A 70 6.60 -15.53 -3.20
C TYR A 70 7.08 -15.19 -1.79
N GLU A 71 8.28 -15.63 -1.46
CA GLU A 71 8.96 -15.25 -0.23
C GLU A 71 10.07 -14.24 -0.51
N TYR A 72 10.11 -13.16 0.26
CA TYR A 72 11.21 -12.23 0.30
C TYR A 72 11.79 -12.19 1.72
N ASN A 73 13.08 -12.53 1.86
CA ASN A 73 13.75 -12.65 3.16
C ASN A 73 12.98 -13.53 4.18
N GLY A 74 12.44 -14.68 3.70
CA GLY A 74 11.71 -15.64 4.53
C GLY A 74 10.31 -15.18 4.96
N ARG A 75 9.74 -14.16 4.31
CA ARG A 75 8.41 -13.64 4.62
C ARG A 75 7.51 -13.67 3.39
N GLN A 76 6.26 -14.01 3.63
CA GLN A 76 5.25 -14.00 2.58
C GLN A 76 5.17 -12.62 1.92
N THR A 77 5.19 -12.64 0.60
CA THR A 77 5.03 -11.47 -0.25
C THR A 77 3.97 -11.77 -1.30
N ILE A 78 3.07 -10.84 -1.49
CA ILE A 78 2.04 -10.93 -2.53
C ILE A 78 2.07 -9.63 -3.32
N VAL A 79 2.05 -9.76 -4.65
CA VAL A 79 1.86 -8.64 -5.55
C VAL A 79 0.66 -8.92 -6.42
N VAL A 80 -0.26 -7.98 -6.49
CA VAL A 80 -1.37 -8.02 -7.44
C VAL A 80 -1.17 -6.91 -8.45
N GLU A 81 -1.14 -7.28 -9.73
CA GLU A 81 -0.95 -6.35 -10.83
C GLU A 81 -2.28 -5.85 -11.37
N PRO A 82 -2.42 -4.55 -11.66
CA PRO A 82 -3.57 -4.03 -12.39
C PRO A 82 -3.51 -4.51 -13.85
N HIS A 83 -4.66 -4.65 -14.49
CA HIS A 83 -4.70 -4.98 -15.93
C HIS A 83 -3.94 -3.97 -16.79
N ILE A 84 -4.02 -2.70 -16.43
CA ILE A 84 -3.33 -1.60 -17.11
C ILE A 84 -2.69 -0.72 -16.06
N PRO A 85 -1.38 -0.88 -15.79
CA PRO A 85 -0.67 -0.03 -14.86
C PRO A 85 -0.68 1.44 -15.28
N LEU A 86 -0.92 2.35 -14.35
CA LEU A 86 -0.70 3.78 -14.57
C LEU A 86 0.78 4.07 -14.87
N PRO A 87 1.09 5.14 -15.65
CA PRO A 87 2.46 5.60 -15.81
C PRO A 87 3.16 5.82 -14.46
N GLY A 88 4.42 5.40 -14.37
CA GLY A 88 5.17 5.45 -13.11
C GLY A 88 4.88 4.31 -12.15
N LYS A 89 3.93 3.41 -12.48
CA LYS A 89 3.57 2.22 -11.69
C LYS A 89 3.32 2.55 -10.22
N PRO A 90 2.32 3.36 -9.89
CA PRO A 90 1.95 3.62 -8.51
C PRO A 90 1.54 2.33 -7.81
N TRP A 91 1.76 2.29 -6.51
CA TRP A 91 1.47 1.13 -5.71
C TRP A 91 1.07 1.48 -4.29
N ILE A 92 0.25 0.61 -3.72
CA ILE A 92 -0.11 0.63 -2.31
C ILE A 92 0.51 -0.58 -1.60
N TRP A 93 1.12 -0.34 -0.45
CA TRP A 93 1.74 -1.38 0.35
C TRP A 93 1.03 -1.51 1.69
N ARG A 94 0.54 -2.74 1.93
CA ARG A 94 -0.04 -3.16 3.20
C ARG A 94 0.82 -4.23 3.86
N PRO A 95 1.30 -4.04 5.11
CA PRO A 95 2.17 -4.98 5.81
C PRO A 95 1.40 -6.04 6.61
N ALA A 96 0.07 -5.98 6.62
CA ALA A 96 -0.77 -6.86 7.41
C ALA A 96 -2.11 -7.13 6.72
N PHE A 97 -2.72 -8.30 7.02
CA PHE A 97 -4.11 -8.64 6.67
C PHE A 97 -4.44 -8.58 5.18
N PHE A 98 -3.60 -9.16 4.31
CA PHE A 98 -3.88 -9.20 2.87
C PHE A 98 -5.30 -9.73 2.59
N GLY A 99 -6.02 -9.01 1.74
CA GLY A 99 -7.38 -9.36 1.31
C GLY A 99 -8.49 -9.07 2.32
N ALA A 100 -8.16 -8.66 3.56
CA ALA A 100 -9.19 -8.27 4.52
C ALA A 100 -9.68 -6.84 4.22
N PHE A 101 -11.01 -6.66 4.09
CA PHE A 101 -11.64 -5.36 3.81
C PHE A 101 -11.02 -4.63 2.60
N ALA A 102 -10.82 -5.36 1.51
CA ALA A 102 -9.99 -4.97 0.37
C ALA A 102 -10.71 -4.10 -0.67
N SER A 103 -11.88 -3.53 -0.37
CA SER A 103 -12.64 -2.74 -1.35
C SER A 103 -11.85 -1.56 -1.93
N ALA A 104 -11.01 -0.91 -1.13
CA ALA A 104 -10.13 0.15 -1.60
C ALA A 104 -8.99 -0.40 -2.48
N ASP A 105 -8.40 -1.54 -2.12
CA ASP A 105 -7.37 -2.22 -2.92
C ASP A 105 -7.90 -2.60 -4.31
N GLU A 106 -9.10 -3.20 -4.36
CA GLU A 106 -9.74 -3.61 -5.61
C GLU A 106 -10.01 -2.41 -6.52
N MET A 107 -10.57 -1.33 -5.96
CA MET A 107 -10.79 -0.12 -6.72
C MET A 107 -9.49 0.54 -7.19
N LEU A 108 -8.41 0.48 -6.40
CA LEU A 108 -7.09 0.98 -6.80
C LEU A 108 -6.48 0.14 -7.93
N LEU A 109 -6.65 -1.19 -7.92
CA LEU A 109 -6.26 -2.06 -9.04
C LEU A 109 -6.98 -1.67 -10.33
N GLU A 110 -8.30 -1.42 -10.26
CA GLU A 110 -9.07 -0.92 -11.41
C GLU A 110 -8.55 0.43 -11.92
N ARG A 111 -7.99 1.25 -11.04
CA ARG A 111 -7.37 2.54 -11.36
C ARG A 111 -5.90 2.45 -11.76
N GLY A 112 -5.35 1.24 -11.89
CA GLY A 112 -3.99 1.01 -12.39
C GLY A 112 -2.88 1.03 -11.36
N PHE A 113 -3.20 0.92 -10.06
CA PHE A 113 -2.24 0.72 -8.98
C PHE A 113 -1.89 -0.77 -8.82
N HIS A 114 -0.65 -1.04 -8.40
CA HIS A 114 -0.29 -2.34 -7.88
C HIS A 114 -0.66 -2.43 -6.39
N VAL A 115 -1.19 -3.56 -5.96
CA VAL A 115 -1.40 -3.85 -4.53
C VAL A 115 -0.31 -4.81 -4.07
N VAL A 116 0.41 -4.42 -3.03
CA VAL A 116 1.59 -5.14 -2.57
C VAL A 116 1.46 -5.45 -1.07
N TYR A 117 1.71 -6.70 -0.73
CA TYR A 117 1.76 -7.19 0.64
C TYR A 117 3.15 -7.75 0.95
N TYR A 118 3.67 -7.40 2.09
CA TYR A 118 4.87 -7.99 2.68
C TYR A 118 4.63 -8.20 4.17
N ASP A 119 4.64 -9.44 4.64
CA ASP A 119 4.20 -9.79 5.98
C ASP A 119 5.11 -9.25 7.07
N LEU A 120 4.63 -8.22 7.74
CA LEU A 120 5.20 -7.63 8.96
C LEU A 120 4.14 -7.55 10.08
N THR A 121 3.09 -8.39 9.98
CA THR A 121 1.89 -8.35 10.84
C THR A 121 2.23 -8.45 12.34
N HIS A 122 3.25 -9.25 12.69
CA HIS A 122 3.61 -9.56 14.06
C HIS A 122 4.91 -8.87 14.53
N ASP A 123 5.33 -7.81 13.83
CA ASP A 123 6.58 -7.13 14.17
C ASP A 123 6.39 -5.79 14.90
N TYR A 124 5.14 -5.37 15.11
CA TYR A 124 4.77 -4.20 15.92
C TYR A 124 5.60 -2.94 15.60
N GLY A 125 5.93 -2.73 14.32
CA GLY A 125 6.70 -1.57 13.86
C GLY A 125 8.08 -1.41 14.52
N ALA A 126 8.65 -2.47 15.07
CA ALA A 126 9.95 -2.46 15.71
C ALA A 126 11.07 -2.07 14.72
N PRO A 127 12.24 -1.59 15.20
CA PRO A 127 13.32 -1.11 14.33
C PRO A 127 13.75 -2.11 13.26
N GLU A 128 13.77 -3.42 13.57
CA GLU A 128 14.09 -4.45 12.58
C GLU A 128 13.01 -4.56 11.50
N ALA A 129 11.73 -4.42 11.86
CA ALA A 129 10.63 -4.41 10.90
C ALA A 129 10.72 -3.21 9.95
N VAL A 130 11.08 -2.04 10.47
CA VAL A 130 11.32 -0.83 9.66
C VAL A 130 12.47 -1.07 8.67
N ASN A 131 13.56 -1.69 9.12
CA ASN A 131 14.71 -2.04 8.28
C ASN A 131 14.34 -3.06 7.19
N LEU A 132 13.62 -4.13 7.54
CA LEU A 132 13.12 -5.13 6.58
C LEU A 132 12.17 -4.50 5.55
N GLY A 133 11.25 -3.65 6.00
CA GLY A 133 10.36 -2.90 5.12
C GLY A 133 11.11 -1.99 4.16
N THR A 134 12.20 -1.35 4.61
CA THR A 134 13.03 -0.50 3.75
C THR A 134 13.75 -1.32 2.67
N LYS A 135 14.34 -2.46 3.04
CA LYS A 135 14.96 -3.37 2.05
C LYS A 135 13.95 -3.91 1.04
N PHE A 136 12.75 -4.23 1.53
CA PHE A 136 11.66 -4.66 0.66
C PHE A 136 11.24 -3.56 -0.32
N TYR A 137 10.99 -2.34 0.17
CA TYR A 137 10.71 -1.18 -0.68
C TYR A 137 11.79 -0.98 -1.75
N GLU A 138 13.06 -1.02 -1.39
CA GLU A 138 14.18 -0.89 -2.33
C GLU A 138 14.16 -1.98 -3.41
N SER A 139 13.78 -3.22 -3.04
CA SER A 139 13.64 -4.32 -4.00
C SER A 139 12.53 -4.08 -5.01
N MET A 140 11.38 -3.51 -4.58
CA MET A 140 10.27 -3.17 -5.46
C MET A 140 10.70 -2.14 -6.52
N LEU A 141 11.46 -1.14 -6.12
CA LEU A 141 11.98 -0.13 -7.04
C LEU A 141 13.06 -0.70 -7.98
N HIS A 142 14.00 -1.44 -7.41
CA HIS A 142 15.15 -1.94 -8.18
C HIS A 142 14.75 -2.95 -9.24
N TYR A 143 13.95 -3.97 -8.86
CA TYR A 143 13.62 -5.09 -9.76
C TYR A 143 12.37 -4.83 -10.59
N TYR A 144 11.34 -4.18 -10.04
CA TYR A 144 10.02 -4.09 -10.69
C TYR A 144 9.67 -2.68 -11.16
N LYS A 145 10.53 -1.71 -10.84
CA LYS A 145 10.39 -0.31 -11.27
C LYS A 145 9.06 0.31 -10.81
N LEU A 146 8.59 -0.07 -9.63
CA LEU A 146 7.44 0.59 -9.03
C LEU A 146 7.79 2.04 -8.67
N SER A 147 6.76 2.87 -8.46
CA SER A 147 6.92 4.29 -8.12
C SER A 147 7.83 4.48 -6.89
N PRO A 148 8.76 5.46 -6.92
CA PRO A 148 9.55 5.81 -5.74
C PRO A 148 8.73 6.44 -4.61
N LYS A 149 7.46 6.76 -4.86
CA LYS A 149 6.52 7.21 -3.85
C LYS A 149 5.45 6.16 -3.65
N VAL A 150 5.47 5.51 -2.47
CA VAL A 150 4.51 4.46 -2.12
C VAL A 150 3.34 5.04 -1.34
N THR A 151 2.13 4.56 -1.63
CA THR A 151 1.00 4.72 -0.70
C THR A 151 1.07 3.62 0.35
N LEU A 152 0.89 3.97 1.62
CA LEU A 152 0.87 3.01 2.71
C LEU A 152 -0.56 2.75 3.17
N GLU A 153 -0.90 1.49 3.42
CA GLU A 153 -2.17 1.09 4.01
C GLU A 153 -1.95 0.32 5.31
N GLY A 154 -2.59 0.78 6.37
CA GLY A 154 -2.46 0.15 7.67
C GLY A 154 -3.79 -0.01 8.40
N LEU A 155 -4.34 -1.24 8.40
CA LEU A 155 -5.50 -1.59 9.20
C LEU A 155 -5.06 -2.06 10.58
N SER A 156 -5.71 -1.61 11.65
CA SER A 156 -5.47 -2.08 13.02
C SER A 156 -3.96 -2.01 13.40
N ARG A 157 -3.34 -3.11 13.81
CA ARG A 157 -1.88 -3.19 14.10
C ARG A 157 -1.00 -2.88 12.90
N GLY A 158 -1.50 -3.08 11.67
CA GLY A 158 -0.81 -2.65 10.47
C GLY A 158 -0.59 -1.14 10.42
N GLY A 159 -1.51 -0.36 11.03
CA GLY A 159 -1.37 1.08 11.18
C GLY A 159 -0.12 1.49 11.95
N PHE A 160 0.21 0.78 13.03
CA PHE A 160 1.44 1.00 13.79
C PHE A 160 2.69 0.82 12.93
N MET A 161 2.68 -0.28 12.13
CA MET A 161 3.81 -0.59 11.24
C MET A 161 4.01 0.48 10.17
N VAL A 162 2.95 0.87 9.45
CA VAL A 162 3.08 1.84 8.35
C VAL A 162 3.43 3.24 8.85
N LEU A 163 2.88 3.67 9.98
CA LEU A 163 3.19 4.96 10.57
C LEU A 163 4.67 5.01 11.01
N ASN A 164 5.16 3.97 11.70
CA ASN A 164 6.57 3.92 12.11
C ASN A 164 7.51 3.84 10.90
N TRP A 165 7.17 3.06 9.87
CA TRP A 165 7.99 3.04 8.66
C TRP A 165 8.03 4.40 7.97
N ALA A 166 6.87 5.06 7.87
CA ALA A 166 6.76 6.39 7.26
C ALA A 166 7.58 7.45 8.01
N ILE A 167 7.58 7.43 9.35
CA ILE A 167 8.37 8.35 10.20
C ILE A 167 9.86 8.30 9.83
N HIS A 168 10.38 7.11 9.52
CA HIS A 168 11.78 6.91 9.16
C HIS A 168 12.06 7.04 7.66
N ASN A 169 11.03 7.14 6.81
CA ASN A 169 11.13 7.09 5.36
C ASN A 169 10.21 8.12 4.67
N VAL A 170 10.07 9.32 5.22
CA VAL A 170 9.11 10.34 4.75
C VAL A 170 9.29 10.71 3.28
N ASP A 171 10.52 10.66 2.78
CA ASP A 171 10.86 10.93 1.39
C ASP A 171 10.39 9.87 0.39
N LYS A 172 9.98 8.70 0.89
CA LYS A 172 9.53 7.55 0.09
C LYS A 172 8.01 7.42 0.00
N VAL A 173 7.26 8.17 0.80
CA VAL A 173 5.80 8.03 0.92
C VAL A 173 5.06 9.09 0.09
N ALA A 174 4.00 8.69 -0.60
CA ALA A 174 3.06 9.57 -1.28
C ALA A 174 1.96 10.04 -0.32
N CYS A 175 1.24 9.08 0.28
CA CYS A 175 0.23 9.32 1.31
C CYS A 175 0.05 8.07 2.17
N ILE A 176 -0.69 8.21 3.26
CA ILE A 176 -0.99 7.12 4.20
C ILE A 176 -2.50 6.99 4.36
N TYR A 177 -3.01 5.78 4.16
CA TYR A 177 -4.34 5.36 4.57
C TYR A 177 -4.23 4.47 5.81
N VAL A 178 -4.87 4.87 6.91
CA VAL A 178 -4.94 4.08 8.14
C VAL A 178 -6.38 3.93 8.61
N ASP A 179 -6.72 2.73 9.06
CA ASP A 179 -8.07 2.40 9.49
C ASP A 179 -8.04 1.71 10.86
N ALA A 180 -8.73 2.32 11.83
CA ALA A 180 -8.69 1.94 13.24
C ALA A 180 -7.26 1.58 13.72
N PRO A 181 -6.25 2.45 13.41
CA PRO A 181 -4.86 2.09 13.59
C PRO A 181 -4.49 1.99 15.07
N VAL A 182 -3.69 0.99 15.41
CA VAL A 182 -2.93 1.02 16.66
C VAL A 182 -1.89 2.13 16.54
N CYS A 183 -1.86 3.02 17.52
CA CYS A 183 -0.93 4.15 17.59
C CYS A 183 -0.15 4.18 18.91
N ASP A 184 -0.62 3.40 19.90
CA ASP A 184 -0.04 3.28 21.23
C ASP A 184 -0.02 1.80 21.67
N LEU A 185 1.17 1.26 21.93
CA LEU A 185 1.33 -0.13 22.38
C LEU A 185 0.79 -0.38 23.79
N PHE A 186 0.65 0.65 24.63
CA PHE A 186 0.02 0.52 25.94
C PHE A 186 -1.50 0.39 25.84
N SER A 187 -2.12 1.05 24.85
CA SER A 187 -3.54 0.88 24.56
C SER A 187 -3.81 -0.48 23.90
N TRP A 188 -2.95 -0.86 22.92
CA TRP A 188 -3.04 -2.15 22.25
C TRP A 188 -1.64 -2.65 21.83
N PRO A 189 -1.25 -3.89 22.14
CA PRO A 189 -2.04 -4.93 22.81
C PRO A 189 -2.25 -4.67 24.29
N GLY A 190 -1.45 -3.81 24.93
CA GLY A 190 -1.47 -3.52 26.34
C GLY A 190 -1.07 -4.71 27.19
N GLU A 191 -0.75 -4.46 28.43
CA GLU A 191 -0.31 -5.48 29.40
C GLU A 191 -1.36 -6.58 29.67
N ALA A 192 -2.64 -6.28 29.44
CA ALA A 192 -3.74 -7.24 29.63
C ALA A 192 -3.67 -8.43 28.66
N ARG A 193 -3.08 -8.24 27.48
CA ARG A 193 -2.85 -9.29 26.48
C ARG A 193 -1.44 -9.85 26.57
N LYS A 194 -1.16 -10.57 27.66
CA LYS A 194 0.19 -10.99 28.09
C LYS A 194 1.06 -11.63 27.00
N ASP A 195 0.50 -12.47 26.16
CA ASP A 195 1.28 -13.14 25.11
C ASP A 195 1.72 -12.15 24.04
N MET A 196 0.81 -11.31 23.54
CA MET A 196 1.13 -10.26 22.57
C MET A 196 2.06 -9.19 23.18
N TRP A 197 1.88 -8.86 24.46
CA TRP A 197 2.76 -7.94 25.18
C TRP A 197 4.19 -8.45 25.25
N ARG A 198 4.36 -9.74 25.53
CA ARG A 198 5.67 -10.39 25.50
C ARG A 198 6.30 -10.35 24.12
N ASP A 199 5.49 -10.54 23.05
CA ASP A 199 5.98 -10.41 21.69
C ASP A 199 6.43 -8.97 21.36
N VAL A 200 5.70 -7.96 21.82
CA VAL A 200 6.12 -6.55 21.71
C VAL A 200 7.48 -6.35 22.35
N LEU A 201 7.64 -6.76 23.61
CA LEU A 201 8.92 -6.64 24.34
C LEU A 201 10.06 -7.30 23.58
N ASN A 202 9.85 -8.53 23.10
CA ASN A 202 10.84 -9.28 22.33
C ASN A 202 11.21 -8.56 21.02
N LYS A 203 10.23 -8.09 20.28
CA LYS A 203 10.46 -7.41 18.99
C LYS A 203 11.18 -6.07 19.14
N TRP A 204 10.87 -5.34 20.20
CA TRP A 204 11.53 -4.09 20.52
C TRP A 204 12.83 -4.25 21.33
N ASN A 205 13.17 -5.50 21.71
CA ASN A 205 14.32 -5.85 22.55
C ASN A 205 14.36 -5.04 23.87
N LEU A 206 13.23 -5.00 24.55
CA LEU A 206 13.02 -4.25 25.79
C LEU A 206 12.68 -5.18 26.95
N ALA A 207 13.20 -4.86 28.14
CA ALA A 207 12.68 -5.42 29.37
C ALA A 207 11.38 -4.68 29.76
N GLU A 208 10.49 -5.35 30.50
CA GLU A 208 9.19 -4.79 30.87
C GLU A 208 9.33 -3.46 31.64
N GLN A 209 10.35 -3.35 32.51
CA GLN A 209 10.62 -2.15 33.27
C GLN A 209 11.08 -0.96 32.40
N GLU A 210 11.60 -1.22 31.21
CA GLU A 210 12.06 -0.18 30.28
C GLU A 210 10.90 0.47 29.52
N MET A 211 9.73 -0.22 29.48
CA MET A 211 8.55 0.30 28.79
C MET A 211 8.06 1.63 29.36
N VAL A 212 8.31 1.94 30.62
CA VAL A 212 7.98 3.26 31.20
C VAL A 212 8.69 4.41 30.48
N TYR A 213 9.81 4.15 29.81
CA TYR A 213 10.56 5.12 29.01
C TYR A 213 10.31 4.97 27.51
N PHE A 214 9.40 4.08 27.10
CA PHE A 214 9.15 3.80 25.69
C PHE A 214 8.68 5.04 24.93
N LYS A 215 9.33 5.33 23.82
CA LYS A 215 9.05 6.47 22.93
C LYS A 215 8.88 6.04 21.46
N GLY A 216 8.65 4.74 21.23
CA GLY A 216 8.49 4.17 19.89
C GLY A 216 7.07 4.26 19.33
N ASN A 217 6.10 4.78 20.08
CA ASN A 217 4.75 4.96 19.58
C ASN A 217 4.71 5.98 18.43
N PRO A 218 4.03 5.72 17.31
CA PRO A 218 3.91 6.68 16.21
C PRO A 218 3.40 8.04 16.67
N ILE A 219 2.41 8.06 17.57
CA ILE A 219 1.81 9.30 18.09
C ILE A 219 2.80 10.20 18.85
N ASP A 220 3.93 9.67 19.31
CA ASP A 220 4.98 10.46 19.95
C ASP A 220 6.01 11.01 18.95
N ASN A 221 5.98 10.53 17.68
CA ASN A 221 7.02 10.78 16.69
C ASN A 221 6.51 11.41 15.38
N LEU A 222 5.38 12.10 15.38
CA LEU A 222 4.70 12.61 14.16
C LEU A 222 5.42 13.78 13.48
N LEU A 223 6.36 14.44 14.14
CA LEU A 223 6.99 15.65 13.64
C LEU A 223 7.66 15.51 12.25
N PRO A 224 8.36 14.43 11.91
CA PRO A 224 8.90 14.23 10.56
C PRO A 224 7.82 14.23 9.48
N LEU A 225 6.69 13.54 9.73
CA LEU A 225 5.56 13.47 8.81
C LEU A 225 4.92 14.86 8.63
N ALA A 226 4.71 15.60 9.73
CA ALA A 226 4.11 16.92 9.70
C ALA A 226 5.00 17.95 8.97
N LYS A 227 6.32 17.91 9.18
CA LYS A 227 7.28 18.76 8.44
C LYS A 227 7.27 18.47 6.95
N ALA A 228 7.16 17.21 6.56
CA ALA A 228 7.06 16.80 5.16
C ALA A 228 5.68 17.07 4.55
N LYS A 229 4.71 17.52 5.35
CA LYS A 229 3.29 17.68 4.92
C LYS A 229 2.71 16.42 4.32
N LEU A 230 3.04 15.27 4.89
CA LEU A 230 2.62 13.98 4.35
C LEU A 230 1.11 13.79 4.52
N PRO A 231 0.34 13.56 3.45
CA PRO A 231 -1.10 13.42 3.54
C PRO A 231 -1.51 12.12 4.25
N ILE A 232 -2.46 12.21 5.18
CA ILE A 232 -3.02 11.05 5.89
C ILE A 232 -4.54 11.06 5.73
N ILE A 233 -5.14 9.92 5.34
CA ILE A 233 -6.56 9.66 5.51
C ILE A 233 -6.75 8.63 6.63
N LEU A 234 -7.53 8.98 7.63
CA LEU A 234 -7.77 8.21 8.85
C LEU A 234 -9.24 7.83 8.92
N VAL A 235 -9.53 6.54 8.96
CA VAL A 235 -10.88 5.99 9.18
C VAL A 235 -10.92 5.37 10.57
N CYS A 236 -11.95 5.63 11.37
CA CYS A 236 -12.11 5.03 12.69
C CYS A 236 -13.59 4.80 13.00
N GLY A 237 -13.89 3.79 13.83
CA GLY A 237 -15.17 3.69 14.54
C GLY A 237 -15.11 4.44 15.87
N ASP A 238 -16.15 5.18 16.21
CA ASP A 238 -16.22 5.95 17.46
C ASP A 238 -16.46 5.07 18.71
N SER A 239 -16.93 3.86 18.48
CA SER A 239 -17.29 2.87 19.53
C SER A 239 -16.33 1.68 19.55
N ASP A 240 -15.12 1.82 18.98
CA ASP A 240 -14.10 0.77 18.91
C ASP A 240 -13.62 0.36 20.32
N LYS A 241 -13.85 -0.91 20.67
CA LYS A 241 -13.47 -1.52 21.95
C LYS A 241 -12.18 -2.30 21.89
N THR A 242 -11.69 -2.59 20.67
CA THR A 242 -10.47 -3.36 20.44
C THR A 242 -9.25 -2.46 20.39
N VAL A 243 -9.33 -1.38 19.62
CA VAL A 243 -8.34 -0.32 19.51
C VAL A 243 -9.05 1.01 19.77
N PRO A 244 -9.21 1.40 21.04
CA PRO A 244 -10.06 2.53 21.39
C PRO A 244 -9.68 3.81 20.64
N TYR A 245 -10.65 4.39 19.94
CA TYR A 245 -10.46 5.60 19.14
C TYR A 245 -9.82 6.73 19.94
N MET A 246 -10.31 6.95 21.16
CA MET A 246 -9.83 8.02 22.03
C MET A 246 -8.35 7.90 22.43
N GLU A 247 -7.82 6.68 22.43
CA GLU A 247 -6.43 6.38 22.83
C GLU A 247 -5.47 6.27 21.63
N ASN A 248 -6.00 6.14 20.42
CA ASN A 248 -5.24 5.89 19.19
C ASN A 248 -5.55 6.94 18.10
N GLY A 249 -6.59 6.70 17.30
CA GLY A 249 -6.93 7.55 16.16
C GLY A 249 -7.18 9.01 16.51
N LYS A 250 -7.86 9.28 17.66
CA LYS A 250 -8.10 10.65 18.14
C LYS A 250 -6.80 11.39 18.46
N ILE A 251 -5.88 10.72 19.15
CA ILE A 251 -4.58 11.32 19.51
C ILE A 251 -3.75 11.56 18.24
N LEU A 252 -3.75 10.62 17.30
CA LEU A 252 -3.10 10.80 16.01
C LEU A 252 -3.64 12.04 15.29
N TYR A 253 -4.97 12.14 15.16
CA TYR A 253 -5.63 13.27 14.50
C TYR A 253 -5.30 14.61 15.15
N ASP A 254 -5.48 14.71 16.46
CA ASP A 254 -5.27 15.96 17.22
C ASP A 254 -3.81 16.44 17.16
N ARG A 255 -2.87 15.52 17.44
CA ARG A 255 -1.45 15.85 17.43
C ARG A 255 -0.97 16.24 16.04
N TYR A 256 -1.36 15.45 15.02
CA TYR A 256 -0.92 15.71 13.65
C TYR A 256 -1.48 17.04 13.12
N THR A 257 -2.75 17.31 13.38
CA THR A 257 -3.39 18.61 13.05
C THR A 257 -2.72 19.77 13.77
N SER A 258 -2.42 19.64 15.08
CA SER A 258 -1.75 20.68 15.85
C SER A 258 -0.36 21.03 15.33
N MET A 259 0.33 20.05 14.71
CA MET A 259 1.62 20.25 14.03
C MET A 259 1.46 20.80 12.60
N GLY A 260 0.22 21.04 12.15
CA GLY A 260 -0.09 21.51 10.80
C GLY A 260 0.06 20.42 9.73
N GLY A 261 0.03 19.14 10.10
CA GLY A 261 0.02 18.01 9.17
C GLY A 261 -1.34 17.88 8.47
N PRO A 262 -1.38 17.58 7.16
CA PRO A 262 -2.63 17.35 6.44
C PRO A 262 -3.21 15.96 6.77
N ILE A 263 -4.35 15.94 7.45
CA ILE A 263 -5.06 14.71 7.81
C ILE A 263 -6.55 14.90 7.62
N GLU A 264 -7.18 13.95 6.92
CA GLU A 264 -8.64 13.83 6.83
C GLU A 264 -9.12 12.69 7.74
N LEU A 265 -10.15 12.96 8.55
CA LEU A 265 -10.78 11.97 9.44
C LEU A 265 -12.17 11.61 8.94
N ILE A 266 -12.39 10.31 8.80
CA ILE A 266 -13.71 9.73 8.60
C ILE A 266 -14.06 8.94 9.86
N LEU A 267 -14.97 9.47 10.67
CA LEU A 267 -15.40 8.82 11.89
C LEU A 267 -16.75 8.13 11.65
N LYS A 268 -16.76 6.80 11.77
CA LYS A 268 -17.97 5.97 11.60
C LYS A 268 -18.74 5.93 12.90
N GLU A 269 -19.96 6.48 12.90
CA GLU A 269 -20.82 6.53 14.08
C GLU A 269 -21.30 5.13 14.50
N ASN A 270 -21.28 4.86 15.82
CA ASN A 270 -21.68 3.60 16.43
C ASN A 270 -20.97 2.36 15.84
N CYS A 271 -19.80 2.55 15.26
CA CYS A 271 -18.99 1.48 14.68
C CYS A 271 -17.93 1.03 15.69
N ASP A 272 -17.86 -0.29 15.91
CA ASP A 272 -16.79 -0.93 16.68
C ASP A 272 -15.54 -1.09 15.77
N HIS A 273 -14.58 -1.92 16.13
CA HIS A 273 -13.33 -2.17 15.38
C HIS A 273 -13.57 -2.66 13.94
N HIS A 274 -14.64 -3.37 13.72
CA HIS A 274 -15.06 -3.89 12.42
C HIS A 274 -16.44 -3.39 12.01
N PRO A 275 -16.72 -3.27 10.70
CA PRO A 275 -15.80 -3.51 9.57
C PRO A 275 -14.78 -2.39 9.39
N HIS A 276 -13.57 -2.73 8.92
CA HIS A 276 -12.66 -1.73 8.36
C HIS A 276 -13.16 -1.27 6.98
N SER A 277 -12.47 -0.25 6.41
CA SER A 277 -12.84 0.41 5.17
C SER A 277 -14.22 1.09 5.24
N LEU A 278 -14.75 1.41 4.10
CA LEU A 278 -16.09 1.97 3.91
C LEU A 278 -16.86 1.05 2.96
N GLU A 279 -18.17 1.08 3.05
CA GLU A 279 -19.06 0.37 2.10
C GLU A 279 -18.79 0.85 0.67
N ASP A 280 -18.69 2.18 0.48
CA ASP A 280 -18.16 2.80 -0.74
C ASP A 280 -16.78 3.41 -0.44
N PRO A 281 -15.69 2.79 -0.93
CA PRO A 281 -14.33 3.26 -0.68
C PRO A 281 -13.90 4.45 -1.55
N THR A 282 -14.78 4.98 -2.40
CA THR A 282 -14.46 6.04 -3.38
C THR A 282 -13.72 7.22 -2.73
N VAL A 283 -14.16 7.67 -1.56
CA VAL A 283 -13.52 8.80 -0.88
C VAL A 283 -12.06 8.50 -0.48
N ILE A 284 -11.78 7.25 -0.07
CA ILE A 284 -10.41 6.81 0.26
C ILE A 284 -9.56 6.77 -1.01
N VAL A 285 -10.10 6.18 -2.07
CA VAL A 285 -9.41 6.03 -3.36
C VAL A 285 -9.14 7.40 -4.00
N ASP A 286 -10.12 8.29 -4.02
CA ASP A 286 -9.96 9.64 -4.56
C ASP A 286 -8.93 10.45 -3.77
N TYR A 287 -8.89 10.29 -2.43
CA TYR A 287 -7.85 10.90 -1.61
C TYR A 287 -6.46 10.37 -1.99
N ILE A 288 -6.31 9.06 -2.16
CA ILE A 288 -5.04 8.44 -2.58
C ILE A 288 -4.63 8.95 -3.96
N LEU A 289 -5.54 8.93 -4.95
CA LEU A 289 -5.25 9.39 -6.31
C LEU A 289 -4.83 10.86 -6.37
N LYS A 290 -5.50 11.73 -5.60
CA LYS A 290 -5.18 13.17 -5.50
C LYS A 290 -3.78 13.43 -4.95
N ASN A 291 -3.26 12.55 -4.12
CA ASN A 291 -1.99 12.72 -3.42
C ASN A 291 -0.82 11.92 -4.04
N GLN A 292 -1.00 11.42 -5.27
CA GLN A 292 0.11 10.86 -6.04
C GLN A 292 0.93 11.98 -6.69
N PRO A 293 2.26 11.77 -6.88
CA PRO A 293 3.15 12.74 -7.52
C PRO A 293 2.85 12.93 -9.00
#